data_d86548979bc5dc2ee5f2c03e64b514d9
#
_entry.id   d86548979bc5dc2ee5f2c03e64b514d9
#
_cell.length_a   1.000
_cell.length_b   1.000
_cell.length_c   1.000
_cell.angle_alpha   90.00
_cell.angle_beta   90.00
_cell.angle_gamma   90.00
#
_symmetry.space_group_name_H-M   'P 1'
#
loop_
_entity.id
_entity.type
_entity.pdbx_description
1 polymer ?
#
loop_
_entity_poly.entity_id
_entity_poly.type
_entity_poly.pdbx_seq_one_letter_code
_entity_poly.pdbx_strand_id
1 'polypeptide(L)'
;MISRLWVLLLCPVISWAQTITGTVVDATTNQPLETVSVYFDNTTVGTTTDENGEFSIEYSDAIQSSLVISYLGYEKVIIYEFRNQDVFKISLKPSSVALDAVNIDDDDGLTRKQKLRLFRREFLGSSKFARSCKILNEDDLILRYDKNNLVLSASSRAPIKIENKALQYEIDYDIMDFEVSYKYVNVETNSFSKNSVTYYGTTFYKDLKNADKKATLKNRERAFKGSVQHFMRALFNENLRDEGYWIFYDKLRVNEWSYFTVKELEDSLFKEVTLEKNVVIVFNKDIQSRIDLRTDKFYIDQYGNYAPIVGVYFSGSMGNQRVGDSLPSDYGL
;
A
#
# COMPACT_ATOMS: atom_id res chain seq x y z
N MET A 1 -6.60 -31.63 -52.55
CA MET A 1 -6.97 -30.64 -51.52
C MET A 1 -6.70 -31.26 -50.14
N ILE A 2 -5.57 -30.96 -49.55
CA ILE A 2 -5.19 -31.50 -48.24
C ILE A 2 -5.46 -30.37 -47.19
N SER A 3 -6.51 -30.58 -46.41
CA SER A 3 -6.88 -29.72 -45.32
C SER A 3 -5.82 -29.79 -44.19
N ARG A 4 -5.07 -28.70 -43.95
CA ARG A 4 -4.16 -28.60 -42.82
C ARG A 4 -4.98 -28.26 -41.57
N LEU A 5 -5.17 -29.28 -40.74
CA LEU A 5 -5.73 -29.14 -39.41
C LEU A 5 -4.65 -28.51 -38.50
N TRP A 6 -4.82 -27.22 -38.15
CA TRP A 6 -4.01 -26.56 -37.10
C TRP A 6 -4.52 -27.01 -35.73
N VAL A 7 -3.81 -27.93 -35.11
CA VAL A 7 -4.02 -28.25 -33.69
C VAL A 7 -3.37 -27.14 -32.89
N LEU A 8 -4.20 -26.23 -32.34
CA LEU A 8 -3.79 -25.25 -31.35
C LEU A 8 -3.49 -26.03 -30.07
N LEU A 9 -2.20 -26.24 -29.76
CA LEU A 9 -1.74 -26.76 -28.48
C LEU A 9 -1.97 -25.68 -27.43
N LEU A 10 -3.08 -25.75 -26.71
CA LEU A 10 -3.27 -25.00 -25.47
C LEU A 10 -2.31 -25.60 -24.44
N CYS A 11 -1.12 -25.01 -24.27
CA CYS A 11 -0.29 -25.28 -23.11
C CYS A 11 -0.99 -24.67 -21.89
N PRO A 12 -1.41 -25.47 -20.90
CA PRO A 12 -1.86 -24.90 -19.63
C PRO A 12 -0.67 -24.17 -19.00
N VAL A 13 -0.81 -22.88 -18.77
CA VAL A 13 0.12 -22.12 -17.91
C VAL A 13 -0.08 -22.67 -16.49
N ILE A 14 0.79 -23.59 -16.07
CA ILE A 14 0.81 -24.10 -14.71
C ILE A 14 1.40 -22.98 -13.85
N SER A 15 0.53 -22.22 -13.23
CA SER A 15 0.93 -21.30 -12.15
C SER A 15 1.35 -22.16 -10.95
N TRP A 16 2.61 -22.13 -10.62
CA TRP A 16 3.14 -22.81 -9.43
C TRP A 16 2.82 -21.93 -8.23
N ALA A 17 1.82 -22.31 -7.46
CA ALA A 17 1.61 -21.73 -6.14
C ALA A 17 2.70 -22.28 -5.20
N GLN A 18 3.46 -21.41 -4.58
CA GLN A 18 4.41 -21.76 -3.53
C GLN A 18 3.67 -21.73 -2.19
N THR A 19 4.09 -22.56 -1.24
CA THR A 19 3.45 -22.65 0.08
C THR A 19 4.50 -22.43 1.16
N ILE A 20 4.20 -21.52 2.07
CA ILE A 20 4.94 -21.34 3.32
C ILE A 20 4.12 -21.91 4.46
N THR A 21 4.74 -22.68 5.31
CA THR A 21 4.15 -23.22 6.54
C THR A 21 4.94 -22.76 7.76
N GLY A 22 4.34 -22.81 8.93
CA GLY A 22 5.07 -22.50 10.14
C GLY A 22 4.25 -22.60 11.40
N THR A 23 4.91 -22.36 12.53
CA THR A 23 4.31 -22.32 13.85
C THR A 23 4.63 -21.00 14.54
N VAL A 24 3.65 -20.47 15.25
CA VAL A 24 3.79 -19.23 16.04
C VAL A 24 3.56 -19.55 17.51
N VAL A 25 4.51 -19.15 18.34
CA VAL A 25 4.45 -19.37 19.80
C VAL A 25 4.72 -18.08 20.55
N ASP A 26 4.27 -18.01 21.78
CA ASP A 26 4.65 -16.96 22.74
C ASP A 26 6.11 -17.13 23.15
N ALA A 27 6.93 -16.10 23.00
CA ALA A 27 8.37 -16.15 23.28
C ALA A 27 8.71 -16.37 24.78
N THR A 28 7.76 -16.09 25.69
CA THR A 28 7.96 -16.21 27.13
C THR A 28 7.53 -17.58 27.66
N THR A 29 6.35 -18.03 27.20
CA THR A 29 5.72 -19.27 27.71
C THR A 29 5.95 -20.47 26.81
N ASN A 30 6.39 -20.25 25.58
CA ASN A 30 6.52 -21.24 24.50
C ASN A 30 5.19 -21.96 24.15
N GLN A 31 4.04 -21.36 24.52
CA GLN A 31 2.73 -21.88 24.18
C GLN A 31 2.34 -21.46 22.75
N PRO A 32 1.62 -22.31 22.01
CA PRO A 32 1.12 -21.93 20.68
C PRO A 32 0.16 -20.73 20.77
N LEU A 33 0.20 -19.89 19.78
CA LEU A 33 -0.67 -18.73 19.64
C LEU A 33 -1.68 -18.96 18.50
N GLU A 34 -2.94 -19.10 18.85
CA GLU A 34 -4.06 -19.24 17.93
C GLU A 34 -4.50 -17.86 17.39
N THR A 35 -5.05 -17.84 16.18
CA THR A 35 -5.61 -16.64 15.51
C THR A 35 -4.60 -15.52 15.25
N VAL A 36 -3.32 -15.82 15.21
CA VAL A 36 -2.28 -14.89 14.77
C VAL A 36 -2.48 -14.60 13.28
N SER A 37 -2.51 -13.36 12.90
CA SER A 37 -2.60 -12.96 11.49
C SER A 37 -1.25 -13.14 10.80
N VAL A 38 -1.22 -13.89 9.69
CA VAL A 38 -0.06 -14.11 8.82
C VAL A 38 -0.44 -13.69 7.42
N TYR A 39 0.20 -12.67 6.86
CA TYR A 39 -0.19 -12.12 5.57
C TYR A 39 0.99 -11.45 4.86
N PHE A 40 0.89 -11.34 3.55
CA PHE A 40 1.81 -10.51 2.78
C PHE A 40 1.37 -9.06 2.79
N ASP A 41 2.29 -8.17 3.10
CA ASP A 41 2.01 -6.74 3.21
C ASP A 41 1.42 -6.18 1.91
N ASN A 42 0.41 -5.32 2.06
CA ASN A 42 -0.29 -4.65 0.95
C ASN A 42 -0.91 -5.61 -0.08
N THR A 43 -1.38 -6.79 0.36
CA THR A 43 -2.02 -7.81 -0.50
C THR A 43 -3.35 -8.28 0.06
N THR A 44 -4.04 -9.14 -0.71
CA THR A 44 -5.19 -9.93 -0.23
C THR A 44 -4.78 -11.32 0.27
N VAL A 45 -3.51 -11.68 0.19
CA VAL A 45 -3.01 -13.02 0.53
C VAL A 45 -2.65 -13.08 2.02
N GLY A 46 -3.40 -13.87 2.77
CA GLY A 46 -3.19 -14.03 4.21
C GLY A 46 -3.95 -15.22 4.79
N THR A 47 -3.55 -15.62 6.00
CA THR A 47 -4.14 -16.70 6.78
C THR A 47 -4.06 -16.37 8.27
N THR A 48 -4.55 -17.27 9.12
CA THR A 48 -4.39 -17.21 10.58
C THR A 48 -3.89 -18.53 11.11
N THR A 49 -3.23 -18.49 12.26
CA THR A 49 -2.83 -19.75 12.95
C THR A 49 -4.03 -20.46 13.54
N ASP A 50 -3.94 -21.78 13.61
CA ASP A 50 -4.88 -22.67 14.29
C ASP A 50 -4.61 -22.80 15.80
N GLU A 51 -5.30 -23.71 16.49
CA GLU A 51 -5.18 -23.99 17.92
C GLU A 51 -3.77 -24.50 18.33
N ASN A 52 -3.03 -25.06 17.40
CA ASN A 52 -1.63 -25.53 17.60
C ASN A 52 -0.61 -24.43 17.26
N GLY A 53 -1.08 -23.23 16.89
CA GLY A 53 -0.24 -22.14 16.40
C GLY A 53 0.30 -22.36 14.98
N GLU A 54 -0.23 -23.35 14.24
CA GLU A 54 0.22 -23.70 12.91
C GLU A 54 -0.48 -22.85 11.84
N PHE A 55 0.25 -22.50 10.77
CA PHE A 55 -0.30 -21.82 9.61
C PHE A 55 0.24 -22.39 8.30
N SER A 56 -0.55 -22.21 7.25
CA SER A 56 -0.17 -22.48 5.87
C SER A 56 -0.67 -21.32 5.00
N ILE A 57 0.21 -20.76 4.16
CA ILE A 57 -0.11 -19.66 3.26
C ILE A 57 0.43 -19.96 1.86
N GLU A 58 -0.45 -19.89 0.87
CA GLU A 58 -0.09 -20.05 -0.53
C GLU A 58 0.15 -18.68 -1.17
N TYR A 59 1.15 -18.58 -2.03
CA TYR A 59 1.47 -17.34 -2.74
C TYR A 59 2.03 -17.63 -4.13
N SER A 60 1.94 -16.64 -5.01
CA SER A 60 2.54 -16.66 -6.35
C SER A 60 3.80 -15.79 -6.40
N ASP A 61 4.59 -15.92 -7.46
CA ASP A 61 5.76 -15.06 -7.71
C ASP A 61 5.42 -13.56 -7.80
N ALA A 62 4.13 -13.23 -7.99
CA ALA A 62 3.63 -11.87 -7.97
C ALA A 62 3.79 -11.17 -6.62
N ILE A 63 3.86 -11.92 -5.52
CA ILE A 63 4.00 -11.38 -4.18
C ILE A 63 5.47 -11.04 -3.93
N GLN A 64 5.79 -9.75 -3.97
CA GLN A 64 7.14 -9.21 -3.71
C GLN A 64 7.23 -8.48 -2.36
N SER A 65 6.12 -8.38 -1.64
CA SER A 65 6.04 -7.75 -0.33
C SER A 65 6.46 -8.69 0.80
N SER A 66 6.80 -8.13 1.96
CA SER A 66 7.21 -8.90 3.13
C SER A 66 6.08 -9.73 3.72
N LEU A 67 6.43 -10.86 4.34
CA LEU A 67 5.53 -11.65 5.16
C LEU A 67 5.43 -11.01 6.55
N VAL A 68 4.22 -10.70 6.98
CA VAL A 68 3.92 -10.04 8.25
C VAL A 68 3.21 -11.02 9.19
N ILE A 69 3.69 -11.10 10.43
CA ILE A 69 3.08 -11.87 11.50
C ILE A 69 2.68 -10.90 12.61
N SER A 70 1.38 -10.77 12.83
CA SER A 70 0.81 -9.78 13.74
C SER A 70 -0.22 -10.39 14.67
N TYR A 71 -0.09 -10.11 15.96
CA TYR A 71 -1.03 -10.52 17.00
C TYR A 71 -1.22 -9.40 18.03
N LEU A 72 -2.46 -9.17 18.43
CA LEU A 72 -2.77 -8.10 19.38
C LEU A 72 -2.07 -8.32 20.73
N GLY A 73 -1.36 -7.31 21.20
CA GLY A 73 -0.58 -7.40 22.44
C GLY A 73 0.85 -7.94 22.28
N TYR A 74 1.28 -8.22 21.06
CA TYR A 74 2.63 -8.71 20.75
C TYR A 74 3.37 -7.78 19.80
N GLU A 75 4.70 -7.85 19.84
CA GLU A 75 5.57 -7.20 18.85
C GLU A 75 5.41 -7.89 17.49
N LYS A 76 5.18 -7.10 16.44
CA LYS A 76 5.03 -7.59 15.07
C LYS A 76 6.37 -8.11 14.55
N VAL A 77 6.32 -9.21 13.80
CA VAL A 77 7.46 -9.75 13.05
C VAL A 77 7.24 -9.51 11.56
N ILE A 78 8.26 -8.98 10.88
CA ILE A 78 8.25 -8.74 9.43
C ILE A 78 9.43 -9.50 8.83
N ILE A 79 9.13 -10.41 7.89
CA ILE A 79 10.11 -11.24 7.22
C ILE A 79 10.23 -10.78 5.77
N TYR A 80 11.36 -10.19 5.41
CA TYR A 80 11.62 -9.68 4.07
C TYR A 80 12.07 -10.79 3.09
N GLU A 81 12.88 -11.73 3.57
CA GLU A 81 13.43 -12.81 2.75
C GLU A 81 12.74 -14.15 3.03
N PHE A 82 11.43 -14.18 2.88
CA PHE A 82 10.61 -15.36 3.17
C PHE A 82 10.79 -16.49 2.17
N ARG A 83 11.37 -16.25 0.98
CA ARG A 83 11.60 -17.27 -0.06
C ARG A 83 12.78 -18.21 0.24
N ASN A 84 13.58 -17.87 1.24
CA ASN A 84 14.77 -18.64 1.56
C ASN A 84 14.48 -19.94 2.34
N GLN A 85 13.23 -20.12 2.80
CA GLN A 85 12.79 -21.32 3.53
C GLN A 85 11.27 -21.49 3.44
N ASP A 86 10.81 -22.73 3.42
CA ASP A 86 9.40 -23.08 3.31
C ASP A 86 8.73 -23.28 4.67
N VAL A 87 9.50 -23.45 5.75
CA VAL A 87 9.00 -23.72 7.11
C VAL A 87 9.56 -22.73 8.11
N PHE A 88 8.67 -22.04 8.82
CA PHE A 88 9.04 -21.03 9.81
C PHE A 88 8.67 -21.45 11.24
N LYS A 89 9.56 -21.12 12.20
CA LYS A 89 9.26 -21.14 13.63
C LYS A 89 9.38 -19.71 14.16
N ILE A 90 8.26 -19.15 14.59
CA ILE A 90 8.16 -17.74 14.95
C ILE A 90 7.79 -17.65 16.43
N SER A 91 8.60 -16.89 17.18
CA SER A 91 8.33 -16.60 18.60
C SER A 91 7.97 -15.12 18.72
N LEU A 92 6.71 -14.83 19.04
CA LEU A 92 6.25 -13.47 19.25
C LEU A 92 6.54 -13.04 20.68
N LYS A 93 7.11 -11.86 20.84
CA LYS A 93 7.33 -11.24 22.15
C LYS A 93 6.10 -10.44 22.57
N PRO A 94 5.59 -10.61 23.80
CA PRO A 94 4.58 -9.71 24.33
C PRO A 94 5.05 -8.26 24.21
N SER A 95 4.20 -7.38 23.69
CA SER A 95 4.52 -5.97 23.56
C SER A 95 4.65 -5.34 24.95
N SER A 96 5.82 -4.78 25.24
CA SER A 96 6.05 -4.01 26.46
C SER A 96 5.52 -2.58 26.36
N VAL A 97 4.96 -2.19 25.23
CA VAL A 97 4.24 -0.92 25.11
C VAL A 97 3.04 -1.04 26.05
N ALA A 98 3.32 -0.80 27.34
CA ALA A 98 2.29 -0.47 28.31
C ALA A 98 1.39 0.52 27.58
N LEU A 99 0.08 0.27 27.62
CA LEU A 99 -0.93 1.25 27.26
C LEU A 99 -0.51 2.55 27.94
N ASP A 100 0.30 3.36 27.23
CA ASP A 100 0.64 4.67 27.72
C ASP A 100 -0.70 5.26 28.12
N ALA A 101 -0.85 5.49 29.42
CA ALA A 101 -2.04 6.11 29.96
C ALA A 101 -2.24 7.33 29.09
N VAL A 102 -3.31 7.32 28.30
CA VAL A 102 -3.64 8.43 27.42
C VAL A 102 -3.74 9.62 28.36
N ASN A 103 -2.72 10.44 28.40
CA ASN A 103 -2.84 11.79 28.89
C ASN A 103 -3.78 12.48 27.92
N ILE A 104 -5.06 12.41 28.27
CA ILE A 104 -6.19 12.85 27.42
C ILE A 104 -6.22 14.38 27.33
N ASP A 105 -5.46 15.09 28.13
CA ASP A 105 -5.55 16.54 28.31
C ASP A 105 -4.22 17.27 28.39
N ASP A 106 -3.43 17.20 27.35
CA ASP A 106 -2.71 18.42 27.01
C ASP A 106 -3.61 19.20 26.04
N ASP A 107 -4.02 20.41 26.44
CA ASP A 107 -4.66 21.38 25.55
C ASP A 107 -3.66 21.76 24.44
N ASP A 108 -3.55 20.86 23.48
CA ASP A 108 -2.70 21.01 22.29
C ASP A 108 -3.31 21.99 21.26
N GLY A 109 -4.46 22.58 21.59
CA GLY A 109 -5.16 23.56 20.77
C GLY A 109 -6.11 22.96 19.74
N LEU A 110 -6.23 21.62 19.65
CA LEU A 110 -7.18 20.94 18.75
C LEU A 110 -8.02 19.92 19.53
N THR A 111 -9.33 20.00 19.38
CA THR A 111 -10.23 18.97 19.91
C THR A 111 -10.01 17.62 19.21
N ARG A 112 -10.31 16.50 19.88
CA ARG A 112 -10.26 15.16 19.27
C ARG A 112 -11.06 15.10 17.94
N LYS A 113 -12.23 15.76 17.89
CA LYS A 113 -13.05 15.83 16.68
C LYS A 113 -12.32 16.51 15.52
N GLN A 114 -11.58 17.59 15.79
CA GLN A 114 -10.77 18.29 14.78
C GLN A 114 -9.60 17.41 14.32
N LYS A 115 -8.87 16.80 15.27
CA LYS A 115 -7.76 15.87 14.95
C LYS A 115 -8.24 14.70 14.12
N LEU A 116 -9.35 14.04 14.48
CA LEU A 116 -9.95 12.94 13.68
C LEU A 116 -10.34 13.38 12.26
N ARG A 117 -10.93 14.57 12.10
CA ARG A 117 -11.27 15.09 10.78
C ARG A 117 -10.04 15.32 9.91
N LEU A 118 -8.98 15.89 10.50
CA LEU A 118 -7.70 16.10 9.81
C LEU A 118 -7.06 14.77 9.44
N PHE A 119 -7.00 13.83 10.40
CA PHE A 119 -6.48 12.48 10.18
C PHE A 119 -7.20 11.78 9.02
N ARG A 120 -8.54 11.69 9.07
CA ARG A 120 -9.31 11.06 8.01
C ARG A 120 -9.03 11.69 6.62
N ARG A 121 -8.93 13.01 6.56
CA ARG A 121 -8.67 13.73 5.31
C ARG A 121 -7.28 13.42 4.76
N GLU A 122 -6.26 13.40 5.60
CA GLU A 122 -4.88 13.24 5.16
C GLU A 122 -4.48 11.77 5.01
N PHE A 123 -5.13 10.86 5.75
CA PHE A 123 -4.87 9.43 5.72
C PHE A 123 -5.75 8.68 4.69
N LEU A 124 -7.07 8.87 4.77
CA LEU A 124 -7.99 8.21 3.82
C LEU A 124 -8.05 8.95 2.47
N GLY A 125 -7.83 10.25 2.48
CA GLY A 125 -7.95 11.10 1.30
C GLY A 125 -9.28 11.84 1.20
N SER A 126 -9.49 12.49 0.04
CA SER A 126 -10.69 13.29 -0.25
C SER A 126 -11.41 12.88 -1.53
N SER A 127 -10.97 11.84 -2.19
CA SER A 127 -11.56 11.30 -3.41
C SER A 127 -12.98 10.77 -3.20
N LYS A 128 -13.61 10.37 -4.29
CA LYS A 128 -14.90 9.67 -4.24
C LYS A 128 -14.80 8.35 -3.44
N PHE A 129 -13.71 7.61 -3.60
CA PHE A 129 -13.49 6.34 -2.92
C PHE A 129 -13.18 6.57 -1.44
N ALA A 130 -12.31 7.52 -1.13
CA ALA A 130 -11.98 7.92 0.24
C ALA A 130 -13.21 8.32 1.06
N ARG A 131 -14.15 9.06 0.46
CA ARG A 131 -15.41 9.44 1.12
C ARG A 131 -16.35 8.28 1.41
N SER A 132 -16.15 7.12 0.79
CA SER A 132 -16.90 5.90 1.08
C SER A 132 -16.25 5.05 2.18
N CYS A 133 -15.07 5.45 2.64
CA CYS A 133 -14.36 4.76 3.72
C CYS A 133 -14.92 5.13 5.09
N LYS A 134 -14.93 4.13 5.98
CA LYS A 134 -15.24 4.31 7.39
C LYS A 134 -14.19 3.57 8.23
N ILE A 135 -13.57 4.26 9.17
CA ILE A 135 -12.75 3.61 10.19
C ILE A 135 -13.70 3.03 11.23
N LEU A 136 -13.58 1.74 11.52
CA LEU A 136 -14.50 1.01 12.39
C LEU A 136 -14.13 1.11 13.87
N ASN A 137 -12.84 1.30 14.16
CA ASN A 137 -12.26 1.32 15.52
C ASN A 137 -11.52 2.63 15.80
N GLU A 138 -12.13 3.77 15.55
CA GLU A 138 -11.52 5.10 15.75
C GLU A 138 -11.08 5.37 17.20
N ASP A 139 -11.67 4.66 18.17
CA ASP A 139 -11.32 4.81 19.59
C ASP A 139 -9.92 4.26 19.90
N ASP A 140 -9.39 3.38 19.04
CA ASP A 140 -8.02 2.89 19.15
C ASP A 140 -6.97 3.90 18.68
N LEU A 141 -7.39 4.93 17.92
CA LEU A 141 -6.49 5.97 17.44
C LEU A 141 -6.03 6.91 18.55
N ILE A 142 -4.72 7.12 18.60
CA ILE A 142 -4.06 8.12 19.46
C ILE A 142 -3.59 9.24 18.54
N LEU A 143 -4.18 10.43 18.69
CA LEU A 143 -3.92 11.60 17.84
C LEU A 143 -3.30 12.70 18.70
N ARG A 144 -2.11 13.16 18.35
CA ARG A 144 -1.40 14.24 19.03
C ARG A 144 -1.15 15.40 18.07
N TYR A 145 -1.31 16.63 18.54
CA TYR A 145 -1.00 17.82 17.77
C TYR A 145 0.03 18.66 18.50
N ASP A 146 1.17 18.89 17.86
CA ASP A 146 2.18 19.82 18.34
C ASP A 146 1.90 21.20 17.75
N LYS A 147 1.39 22.12 18.59
CA LYS A 147 1.07 23.49 18.16
C LYS A 147 2.29 24.35 17.86
N ASN A 148 3.46 23.99 18.41
CA ASN A 148 4.69 24.76 18.18
C ASN A 148 5.31 24.43 16.82
N ASN A 149 5.29 23.15 16.45
CA ASN A 149 5.81 22.65 15.18
C ASN A 149 4.73 22.54 14.09
N LEU A 150 3.45 22.77 14.45
CA LEU A 150 2.28 22.62 13.58
C LEU A 150 2.20 21.21 12.97
N VAL A 151 2.39 20.18 13.76
CA VAL A 151 2.43 18.77 13.35
C VAL A 151 1.31 17.98 14.01
N LEU A 152 0.55 17.25 13.19
CA LEU A 152 -0.40 16.23 13.65
C LEU A 152 0.24 14.85 13.43
N SER A 153 0.40 14.10 14.52
CA SER A 153 0.85 12.70 14.49
C SER A 153 -0.27 11.75 14.90
N ALA A 154 -0.18 10.51 14.43
CA ALA A 154 -1.11 9.45 14.78
C ALA A 154 -0.40 8.13 15.03
N SER A 155 -0.88 7.40 16.03
CA SER A 155 -0.60 5.99 16.26
C SER A 155 -1.89 5.26 16.61
N SER A 156 -1.84 3.94 16.75
CA SER A 156 -3.02 3.14 17.10
C SER A 156 -2.66 2.03 18.09
N ARG A 157 -3.59 1.69 18.98
CA ARG A 157 -3.44 0.56 19.93
C ARG A 157 -3.59 -0.80 19.26
N ALA A 158 -4.30 -0.83 18.13
CA ALA A 158 -4.54 -2.00 17.30
C ALA A 158 -4.54 -1.58 15.83
N PRO A 159 -4.38 -2.50 14.87
CA PRO A 159 -4.54 -2.18 13.46
C PRO A 159 -5.86 -1.46 13.20
N ILE A 160 -5.82 -0.39 12.42
CA ILE A 160 -7.01 0.37 12.04
C ILE A 160 -7.80 -0.46 11.04
N LYS A 161 -9.08 -0.69 11.35
CA LYS A 161 -10.01 -1.38 10.47
C LYS A 161 -10.79 -0.37 9.63
N ILE A 162 -10.62 -0.45 8.31
CA ILE A 162 -11.23 0.49 7.36
C ILE A 162 -12.16 -0.28 6.44
N GLU A 163 -13.45 0.05 6.46
CA GLU A 163 -14.41 -0.43 5.47
C GLU A 163 -14.42 0.53 4.28
N ASN A 164 -13.99 0.08 3.09
CA ASN A 164 -14.11 0.84 1.84
C ASN A 164 -15.29 0.31 1.02
N LYS A 165 -16.42 0.97 1.12
CA LYS A 165 -17.67 0.54 0.46
C LYS A 165 -17.64 0.65 -1.06
N ALA A 166 -16.89 1.59 -1.60
CA ALA A 166 -16.81 1.79 -3.05
C ALA A 166 -15.92 0.76 -3.73
N LEU A 167 -14.80 0.39 -3.10
CA LEU A 167 -13.87 -0.61 -3.59
C LEU A 167 -14.15 -2.01 -3.03
N GLN A 168 -15.07 -2.12 -2.05
CA GLN A 168 -15.47 -3.37 -1.41
C GLN A 168 -14.28 -4.12 -0.81
N TYR A 169 -13.47 -3.40 -0.03
CA TYR A 169 -12.42 -3.95 0.81
C TYR A 169 -12.67 -3.61 2.28
N GLU A 170 -12.40 -4.56 3.16
CA GLU A 170 -11.98 -4.30 4.53
C GLU A 170 -10.45 -4.24 4.53
N ILE A 171 -9.90 -3.19 5.13
CA ILE A 171 -8.47 -2.94 5.15
C ILE A 171 -8.04 -2.89 6.62
N ASP A 172 -7.18 -3.82 7.00
CA ASP A 172 -6.47 -3.78 8.27
C ASP A 172 -5.16 -3.01 8.04
N TYR A 173 -5.04 -1.81 8.62
CA TYR A 173 -3.86 -0.95 8.48
C TYR A 173 -3.19 -0.75 9.84
N ASP A 174 -1.96 -1.22 9.98
CA ASP A 174 -1.18 -1.04 11.18
C ASP A 174 -0.20 0.12 11.00
N ILE A 175 -0.49 1.25 11.65
CA ILE A 175 0.30 2.47 11.55
C ILE A 175 1.65 2.27 12.24
N MET A 176 2.73 2.36 11.49
CA MET A 176 4.10 2.44 12.03
C MET A 176 4.52 3.89 12.23
N ASP A 177 4.13 4.77 11.30
CA ASP A 177 4.31 6.20 11.40
C ASP A 177 3.22 6.94 10.63
N PHE A 178 2.81 8.09 11.16
CA PHE A 178 1.92 9.05 10.50
C PHE A 178 2.19 10.45 11.00
N GLU A 179 2.51 11.34 10.08
CA GLU A 179 2.76 12.74 10.36
C GLU A 179 2.19 13.64 9.26
N VAL A 180 1.53 14.71 9.69
CA VAL A 180 1.11 15.82 8.81
C VAL A 180 1.70 17.10 9.36
N SER A 181 2.55 17.76 8.58
CA SER A 181 3.03 19.10 8.91
C SER A 181 2.21 20.16 8.17
N TYR A 182 1.96 21.27 8.86
CA TYR A 182 1.23 22.41 8.34
C TYR A 182 2.12 23.63 8.24
N LYS A 183 1.93 24.44 7.18
CA LYS A 183 2.55 25.77 7.04
C LYS A 183 1.82 26.82 7.88
N TYR A 184 0.53 26.62 8.07
CA TYR A 184 -0.35 27.56 8.77
C TYR A 184 -1.56 26.82 9.31
N VAL A 185 -1.92 27.14 10.54
CA VAL A 185 -3.12 26.66 11.24
C VAL A 185 -3.86 27.83 11.87
N ASN A 186 -5.14 27.95 11.56
CA ASN A 186 -6.05 28.83 12.26
C ASN A 186 -7.26 28.01 12.71
N VAL A 187 -7.34 27.78 14.01
CA VAL A 187 -8.37 26.94 14.63
C VAL A 187 -9.75 27.62 14.59
N GLU A 188 -9.81 28.94 14.77
CA GLU A 188 -11.05 29.72 14.78
C GLU A 188 -11.75 29.68 13.41
N THR A 189 -11.02 29.92 12.34
CA THR A 189 -11.53 29.89 10.98
C THR A 189 -11.50 28.49 10.37
N ASN A 190 -11.01 27.49 11.13
CA ASN A 190 -10.85 26.11 10.69
C ASN A 190 -10.03 25.98 9.39
N SER A 191 -8.99 26.79 9.26
CA SER A 191 -8.13 26.87 8.10
C SER A 191 -6.80 26.18 8.37
N PHE A 192 -6.46 25.19 7.53
CA PHE A 192 -5.26 24.36 7.67
C PHE A 192 -4.54 24.30 6.30
N SER A 193 -3.38 24.94 6.20
CA SER A 193 -2.54 24.89 5.00
C SER A 193 -1.48 23.82 5.18
N LYS A 194 -1.66 22.70 4.49
CA LYS A 194 -0.76 21.55 4.54
C LYS A 194 0.61 21.84 3.91
N ASN A 195 1.67 21.38 4.52
CA ASN A 195 3.02 21.34 4.00
C ASN A 195 3.35 19.96 3.42
N SER A 196 3.33 18.92 4.26
CA SER A 196 3.61 17.53 3.86
C SER A 196 2.74 16.55 4.62
N VAL A 197 2.62 15.36 4.06
CA VAL A 197 2.06 14.18 4.74
C VAL A 197 3.03 13.04 4.50
N THR A 198 3.42 12.37 5.57
CA THR A 198 4.19 11.13 5.54
C THR A 198 3.46 10.10 6.37
N TYR A 199 3.35 8.90 5.87
CA TYR A 199 2.84 7.77 6.62
C TYR A 199 3.36 6.46 6.01
N TYR A 200 3.60 5.50 6.86
CA TYR A 200 3.85 4.12 6.46
C TYR A 200 3.34 3.16 7.53
N GLY A 201 3.14 1.93 7.12
CA GLY A 201 2.63 0.86 7.96
C GLY A 201 2.46 -0.40 7.15
N THR A 202 1.97 -1.46 7.76
CA THR A 202 1.61 -2.69 7.07
C THR A 202 0.11 -2.76 6.83
N THR A 203 -0.28 -3.34 5.69
CA THR A 203 -1.66 -3.32 5.22
C THR A 203 -2.10 -4.70 4.77
N PHE A 204 -3.29 -5.10 5.18
CA PHE A 204 -3.92 -6.33 4.71
C PHE A 204 -5.33 -6.04 4.19
N TYR A 205 -5.65 -6.57 3.00
CA TYR A 205 -6.94 -6.38 2.35
C TYR A 205 -7.77 -7.65 2.40
N LYS A 206 -9.06 -7.49 2.69
CA LYS A 206 -10.05 -8.56 2.62
C LYS A 206 -11.19 -8.12 1.74
N ASP A 207 -11.63 -8.98 0.85
CA ASP A 207 -12.80 -8.72 0.03
C ASP A 207 -14.08 -8.70 0.87
N LEU A 208 -14.92 -7.69 0.62
CA LEU A 208 -16.26 -7.64 1.16
C LEU A 208 -17.24 -8.40 0.26
N LYS A 209 -18.46 -8.63 0.77
CA LYS A 209 -19.54 -9.44 0.14
C LYS A 209 -19.85 -9.13 -1.33
N ASN A 210 -19.59 -7.90 -1.79
CA ASN A 210 -19.93 -7.44 -3.13
C ASN A 210 -18.70 -7.19 -4.00
N ALA A 211 -17.57 -7.81 -3.67
CA ALA A 211 -16.28 -7.60 -4.35
C ALA A 211 -16.35 -7.95 -5.85
N ASP A 212 -17.12 -8.98 -6.21
CA ASP A 212 -17.33 -9.51 -7.56
C ASP A 212 -18.35 -8.72 -8.40
N LYS A 213 -19.11 -7.81 -7.78
CA LYS A 213 -20.13 -7.04 -8.51
C LYS A 213 -19.51 -6.14 -9.59
N LYS A 214 -20.14 -6.07 -10.75
CA LYS A 214 -19.71 -5.23 -11.89
C LYS A 214 -19.43 -3.78 -11.50
N ALA A 215 -20.20 -3.21 -10.57
CA ALA A 215 -19.98 -1.84 -10.10
C ALA A 215 -18.67 -1.71 -9.29
N THR A 216 -18.36 -2.71 -8.47
CA THR A 216 -17.11 -2.79 -7.69
C THR A 216 -15.90 -2.95 -8.62
N LEU A 217 -15.96 -3.90 -9.54
CA LEU A 217 -14.88 -4.12 -10.52
C LEU A 217 -14.61 -2.85 -11.33
N LYS A 218 -15.66 -2.14 -11.76
CA LYS A 218 -15.50 -0.85 -12.45
C LYS A 218 -14.89 0.24 -11.55
N ASN A 219 -15.21 0.24 -10.25
CA ASN A 219 -14.60 1.19 -9.32
C ASN A 219 -13.12 0.86 -9.09
N ARG A 220 -12.78 -0.41 -8.89
CA ARG A 220 -11.39 -0.88 -8.76
C ARG A 220 -10.57 -0.54 -10.01
N GLU A 221 -11.11 -0.81 -11.19
CA GLU A 221 -10.47 -0.41 -12.45
C GLU A 221 -10.20 1.10 -12.52
N ARG A 222 -11.16 1.92 -12.08
CA ARG A 222 -10.99 3.39 -12.03
C ARG A 222 -9.99 3.85 -10.97
N ALA A 223 -9.85 3.14 -9.86
CA ALA A 223 -8.85 3.42 -8.83
C ALA A 223 -7.45 3.01 -9.32
N PHE A 224 -7.37 1.92 -10.09
CA PHE A 224 -6.14 1.42 -10.67
C PHE A 224 -5.63 2.33 -11.79
N LYS A 225 -6.48 2.65 -12.77
CA LYS A 225 -6.08 3.45 -13.95
C LYS A 225 -5.62 4.86 -13.55
N GLY A 226 -4.39 5.20 -13.92
CA GLY A 226 -3.76 6.46 -13.56
C GLY A 226 -3.12 6.47 -12.17
N SER A 227 -3.10 5.33 -11.45
CA SER A 227 -2.37 5.16 -10.19
C SER A 227 -0.87 5.00 -10.41
N VAL A 228 -0.10 5.08 -9.32
CA VAL A 228 1.34 4.77 -9.34
C VAL A 228 1.57 3.32 -9.79
N GLN A 229 0.81 2.37 -9.27
CA GLN A 229 0.92 0.96 -9.63
C GLN A 229 0.67 0.73 -11.14
N HIS A 230 -0.37 1.36 -11.70
CA HIS A 230 -0.65 1.30 -13.13
C HIS A 230 0.48 1.91 -13.98
N PHE A 231 1.01 3.07 -13.55
CA PHE A 231 2.12 3.71 -14.23
C PHE A 231 3.39 2.86 -14.22
N MET A 232 3.72 2.24 -13.08
CA MET A 232 4.89 1.37 -12.96
C MET A 232 4.75 0.11 -13.82
N ARG A 233 3.56 -0.50 -13.89
CA ARG A 233 3.29 -1.63 -14.80
C ARG A 233 3.43 -1.23 -16.27
N ALA A 234 2.91 -0.05 -16.65
CA ALA A 234 3.05 0.47 -18.00
C ALA A 234 4.51 0.82 -18.34
N LEU A 235 5.28 1.30 -17.37
CA LEU A 235 6.70 1.57 -17.53
C LEU A 235 7.51 0.27 -17.69
N PHE A 236 7.21 -0.75 -16.87
CA PHE A 236 7.84 -2.07 -16.95
C PHE A 236 7.59 -2.73 -18.31
N ASN A 237 6.35 -2.68 -18.80
CA ASN A 237 5.94 -3.26 -20.10
C ASN A 237 6.30 -2.38 -21.30
N GLU A 238 6.92 -1.22 -21.07
CA GLU A 238 7.32 -0.26 -22.10
C GLU A 238 6.16 0.18 -23.02
N ASN A 239 4.94 0.24 -22.48
CA ASN A 239 3.71 0.53 -23.23
C ASN A 239 2.96 1.78 -22.71
N LEU A 240 3.69 2.76 -22.17
CA LEU A 240 3.14 4.00 -21.59
C LEU A 240 2.07 4.65 -22.47
N ARG A 241 2.32 4.75 -23.78
CA ARG A 241 1.39 5.37 -24.73
C ARG A 241 0.09 4.59 -24.88
N ASP A 242 0.18 3.28 -24.99
CA ASP A 242 -0.96 2.38 -25.19
C ASP A 242 -1.85 2.34 -23.93
N GLU A 243 -1.22 2.48 -22.75
CA GLU A 243 -1.91 2.64 -21.47
C GLU A 243 -2.41 4.07 -21.21
N GLY A 244 -2.28 4.98 -22.18
CA GLY A 244 -2.85 6.33 -22.13
C GLY A 244 -2.00 7.36 -21.40
N TYR A 245 -0.71 7.10 -21.22
CA TYR A 245 0.21 8.06 -20.61
C TYR A 245 0.91 8.93 -21.66
N TRP A 246 0.95 10.22 -21.37
CA TRP A 246 1.71 11.22 -22.10
C TRP A 246 2.75 11.84 -21.20
N ILE A 247 3.96 12.02 -21.70
CA ILE A 247 5.07 12.63 -20.96
C ILE A 247 5.30 14.04 -21.47
N PHE A 248 5.47 14.96 -20.53
CA PHE A 248 5.75 16.38 -20.82
C PHE A 248 7.02 16.83 -20.09
N TYR A 249 7.84 17.57 -20.80
CA TYR A 249 8.98 18.29 -20.24
C TYR A 249 8.93 19.73 -20.73
N ASP A 250 9.17 20.70 -19.84
CA ASP A 250 9.10 22.14 -20.12
C ASP A 250 7.84 22.56 -20.92
N LYS A 251 6.67 22.05 -20.48
CA LYS A 251 5.34 22.27 -21.07
C LYS A 251 5.12 21.66 -22.47
N LEU A 252 6.13 21.03 -23.05
CA LEU A 252 6.04 20.36 -24.35
C LEU A 252 5.82 18.86 -24.15
N ARG A 253 4.94 18.28 -24.97
CA ARG A 253 4.83 16.84 -25.05
C ARG A 253 6.07 16.31 -25.74
N VAL A 254 6.70 15.30 -25.12
CA VAL A 254 7.90 14.63 -25.61
C VAL A 254 7.58 13.16 -25.93
N ASN A 255 8.50 12.49 -26.63
CA ASN A 255 8.43 11.04 -26.72
C ASN A 255 8.53 10.43 -25.31
N GLU A 256 7.77 9.41 -25.02
CA GLU A 256 7.63 8.80 -23.69
C GLU A 256 8.99 8.32 -23.16
N TRP A 257 9.90 7.93 -24.05
CA TRP A 257 11.22 7.39 -23.74
C TRP A 257 12.37 8.40 -23.84
N SER A 258 12.07 9.69 -24.07
CA SER A 258 13.11 10.74 -24.18
C SER A 258 13.95 10.91 -22.91
N TYR A 259 13.39 10.57 -21.74
CA TYR A 259 14.02 10.78 -20.45
C TYR A 259 14.02 9.55 -19.57
N PHE A 260 13.19 8.54 -19.88
CA PHE A 260 13.21 7.24 -19.20
C PHE A 260 14.10 6.26 -19.97
N THR A 261 14.97 5.58 -19.24
CA THR A 261 15.68 4.40 -19.71
C THR A 261 15.31 3.23 -18.84
N VAL A 262 14.84 2.15 -19.46
CA VAL A 262 14.49 0.89 -18.80
C VAL A 262 15.48 -0.17 -19.23
N LYS A 263 16.13 -0.84 -18.28
CA LYS A 263 17.09 -1.91 -18.54
C LYS A 263 16.65 -3.20 -17.85
N GLU A 264 16.68 -4.28 -18.60
CA GLU A 264 16.58 -5.62 -18.02
C GLU A 264 17.84 -5.94 -17.20
N LEU A 265 17.67 -6.63 -16.10
CA LEU A 265 18.76 -7.13 -15.28
C LEU A 265 18.85 -8.65 -15.48
N GLU A 266 20.06 -9.15 -15.69
CA GLU A 266 20.30 -10.59 -15.81
C GLU A 266 19.83 -11.33 -14.55
N ASP A 267 19.11 -12.43 -14.74
CA ASP A 267 18.59 -13.30 -13.68
C ASP A 267 17.72 -12.57 -12.61
N SER A 268 17.00 -11.50 -13.02
CA SER A 268 16.17 -10.70 -12.13
C SER A 268 14.75 -10.51 -12.66
N LEU A 269 13.78 -10.53 -11.75
CA LEU A 269 12.39 -10.15 -12.04
C LEU A 269 12.19 -8.62 -12.10
N PHE A 270 13.23 -7.85 -11.80
CA PHE A 270 13.21 -6.39 -11.78
C PHE A 270 13.87 -5.81 -13.02
N LYS A 271 13.38 -4.67 -13.47
CA LYS A 271 14.05 -3.79 -14.43
C LYS A 271 14.60 -2.56 -13.71
N GLU A 272 15.78 -2.12 -14.09
CA GLU A 272 16.38 -0.87 -13.63
C GLU A 272 15.82 0.29 -14.46
N VAL A 273 15.40 1.36 -13.80
CA VAL A 273 14.89 2.58 -14.44
C VAL A 273 15.72 3.77 -14.03
N THR A 274 16.14 4.55 -15.01
CA THR A 274 16.73 5.87 -14.81
C THR A 274 15.83 6.94 -15.42
N LEU A 275 15.81 8.11 -14.79
CA LEU A 275 15.07 9.27 -15.26
C LEU A 275 15.99 10.49 -15.29
N GLU A 276 16.36 10.96 -16.48
CA GLU A 276 17.33 12.05 -16.66
C GLU A 276 16.79 13.42 -16.22
N LYS A 277 15.50 13.65 -16.32
CA LYS A 277 14.82 14.90 -15.96
C LYS A 277 13.49 14.62 -15.28
N ASN A 278 13.16 15.42 -14.29
CA ASN A 278 11.84 15.39 -13.70
C ASN A 278 10.78 15.75 -14.77
N VAL A 279 9.78 14.91 -14.94
CA VAL A 279 8.77 15.05 -15.99
C VAL A 279 7.38 15.15 -15.42
N VAL A 280 6.49 15.71 -16.22
CA VAL A 280 5.05 15.71 -15.97
C VAL A 280 4.44 14.52 -16.71
N ILE A 281 3.64 13.75 -15.99
CA ILE A 281 2.89 12.59 -16.47
C ILE A 281 1.43 13.01 -16.61
N VAL A 282 0.87 12.86 -17.80
CA VAL A 282 -0.56 13.10 -18.03
C VAL A 282 -1.21 11.79 -18.44
N PHE A 283 -2.16 11.33 -17.64
CA PHE A 283 -2.96 10.16 -17.94
C PHE A 283 -4.30 10.56 -18.54
N ASN A 284 -4.72 9.87 -19.59
CA ASN A 284 -6.01 10.06 -20.27
C ASN A 284 -6.31 11.52 -20.64
N LYS A 285 -5.27 12.30 -21.00
CA LYS A 285 -5.28 13.69 -21.49
C LYS A 285 -5.56 14.79 -20.44
N ASP A 286 -6.00 14.46 -19.24
CA ASP A 286 -6.46 15.43 -18.23
C ASP A 286 -5.93 15.20 -16.81
N ILE A 287 -5.54 13.99 -16.46
CA ILE A 287 -5.08 13.65 -15.11
C ILE A 287 -3.57 13.88 -15.04
N GLN A 288 -3.17 14.95 -14.38
CA GLN A 288 -1.76 15.35 -14.30
C GLN A 288 -1.11 14.91 -13.01
N SER A 289 0.09 14.39 -13.15
CA SER A 289 1.03 14.06 -12.07
C SER A 289 2.44 14.50 -12.45
N ARG A 290 3.34 14.49 -11.48
CA ARG A 290 4.76 14.72 -11.73
C ARG A 290 5.55 13.68 -10.96
N ILE A 291 6.61 13.18 -11.57
CA ILE A 291 7.60 12.31 -10.93
C ILE A 291 8.90 13.08 -10.73
N ASP A 292 9.42 13.01 -9.52
CA ASP A 292 10.68 13.59 -9.09
C ASP A 292 11.54 12.49 -8.44
N LEU A 293 12.75 12.24 -8.93
CA LEU A 293 13.68 11.29 -8.32
C LEU A 293 14.62 12.00 -7.33
N ARG A 294 14.90 11.33 -6.23
CA ARG A 294 15.92 11.64 -5.23
C ARG A 294 17.00 10.56 -5.15
N THR A 295 17.04 9.73 -6.17
CA THR A 295 18.02 8.66 -6.38
C THR A 295 18.40 8.66 -7.84
N ASP A 296 19.59 8.14 -8.19
CA ASP A 296 20.04 8.06 -9.58
C ASP A 296 19.21 7.07 -10.39
N LYS A 297 18.68 6.04 -9.73
CA LYS A 297 17.90 4.97 -10.34
C LYS A 297 16.92 4.33 -9.35
N PHE A 298 15.95 3.63 -9.89
CA PHE A 298 15.03 2.80 -9.12
C PHE A 298 14.73 1.51 -9.89
N TYR A 299 14.16 0.54 -9.21
CA TYR A 299 13.84 -0.76 -9.76
C TYR A 299 12.32 -0.97 -9.77
N ILE A 300 11.82 -1.60 -10.82
CA ILE A 300 10.40 -1.92 -10.97
C ILE A 300 10.23 -3.39 -11.36
N ASP A 301 9.09 -3.97 -10.97
CA ASP A 301 8.69 -5.30 -11.42
C ASP A 301 7.42 -5.25 -12.29
N GLN A 302 7.07 -6.40 -12.88
CA GLN A 302 5.88 -6.55 -13.73
C GLN A 302 4.55 -6.30 -12.99
N TYR A 303 4.57 -6.31 -11.66
CA TYR A 303 3.39 -6.13 -10.80
C TYR A 303 3.18 -4.67 -10.38
N GLY A 304 4.13 -3.81 -10.73
CA GLY A 304 4.10 -2.37 -10.42
C GLY A 304 4.67 -2.02 -9.05
N ASN A 305 5.38 -2.94 -8.41
CA ASN A 305 6.18 -2.64 -7.24
C ASN A 305 7.44 -1.88 -7.66
N TYR A 306 7.96 -1.03 -6.78
CA TYR A 306 9.19 -0.27 -7.06
C TYR A 306 10.01 -0.04 -5.79
N ALA A 307 11.32 0.09 -5.96
CA ALA A 307 12.26 0.31 -4.87
C ALA A 307 13.46 1.17 -5.34
N PRO A 308 14.01 2.04 -4.49
CA PRO A 308 13.55 2.38 -3.14
C PRO A 308 12.35 3.34 -3.17
N ILE A 309 11.33 3.07 -2.36
CA ILE A 309 10.10 3.88 -2.31
C ILE A 309 10.42 5.34 -1.97
N VAL A 310 11.33 5.55 -1.02
CA VAL A 310 11.76 6.90 -0.57
C VAL A 310 12.60 7.65 -1.62
N GLY A 311 12.99 7.00 -2.70
CA GLY A 311 13.74 7.59 -3.81
C GLY A 311 12.87 8.16 -4.93
N VAL A 312 11.58 7.79 -4.99
CA VAL A 312 10.65 8.14 -6.08
C VAL A 312 9.47 8.90 -5.53
N TYR A 313 9.34 10.16 -5.90
CA TYR A 313 8.29 11.05 -5.41
C TYR A 313 7.29 11.37 -6.50
N PHE A 314 6.02 11.27 -6.13
CA PHE A 314 4.91 11.68 -6.99
C PHE A 314 4.20 12.90 -6.41
N SER A 315 3.83 13.82 -7.26
CA SER A 315 2.91 14.93 -6.93
C SER A 315 1.75 14.97 -7.93
N GLY A 316 0.80 15.88 -7.72
CA GLY A 316 -0.42 15.90 -8.52
C GLY A 316 -1.37 14.75 -8.19
N SER A 317 -2.02 14.16 -9.19
CA SER A 317 -3.04 13.12 -8.97
C SER A 317 -2.48 11.88 -8.27
N MET A 318 -1.36 11.34 -8.74
CA MET A 318 -0.70 10.18 -8.10
C MET A 318 -0.26 10.50 -6.67
N GLY A 319 0.35 11.67 -6.45
CA GLY A 319 0.80 12.10 -5.12
C GLY A 319 -0.33 12.44 -4.14
N ASN A 320 -1.57 12.60 -4.62
CA ASN A 320 -2.75 12.84 -3.80
C ASN A 320 -3.54 11.58 -3.47
N GLN A 321 -3.18 10.43 -4.05
CA GLN A 321 -3.77 9.14 -3.66
C GLN A 321 -3.45 8.83 -2.20
N ARG A 322 -4.41 8.26 -1.50
CA ARG A 322 -4.33 7.89 -0.08
C ARG A 322 -4.92 6.49 0.09
N VAL A 323 -4.94 6.00 1.34
CA VAL A 323 -5.44 4.66 1.67
C VAL A 323 -6.85 4.40 1.10
N GLY A 324 -7.71 5.42 1.05
CA GLY A 324 -9.05 5.27 0.47
C GLY A 324 -9.09 5.08 -1.05
N ASP A 325 -7.98 5.34 -1.74
CA ASP A 325 -7.84 5.16 -3.19
C ASP A 325 -6.99 3.93 -3.54
N SER A 326 -6.30 3.36 -2.55
CA SER A 326 -5.34 2.29 -2.80
C SER A 326 -6.03 0.95 -3.08
N LEU A 327 -5.36 0.17 -3.90
CA LEU A 327 -5.66 -1.22 -4.17
C LEU A 327 -4.51 -2.09 -3.66
N PRO A 328 -4.77 -3.36 -3.34
CA PRO A 328 -3.69 -4.27 -2.98
C PRO A 328 -2.73 -4.47 -4.16
N SER A 329 -1.48 -4.81 -3.85
CA SER A 329 -0.43 -4.98 -4.87
C SER A 329 -0.70 -6.16 -5.82
N ASP A 330 -1.44 -7.15 -5.35
CA ASP A 330 -1.91 -8.30 -6.12
C ASP A 330 -3.18 -8.04 -6.94
N TYR A 331 -3.69 -6.79 -6.99
CA TYR A 331 -4.85 -6.45 -7.81
C TYR A 331 -4.61 -6.71 -9.30
N GLY A 332 -5.49 -7.53 -9.91
CA GLY A 332 -5.48 -7.83 -11.34
C GLY A 332 -4.39 -8.83 -11.77
N LEU A 333 -3.89 -9.62 -10.83
CA LEU A 333 -2.94 -10.70 -11.06
C LEU A 333 -3.67 -12.05 -11.11
#